data_a8830e8fc676379af1e36394da4e57ee
#
_entry.id   a8830e8fc676379af1e36394da4e57ee
#
_cell.length_a   1.000
_cell.length_b   1.000
_cell.length_c   1.000
_cell.angle_alpha   90.00
_cell.angle_beta   90.00
_cell.angle_gamma   90.00
#
_symmetry.space_group_name_H-M   'P 1'
#
loop_
_entity.id
_entity.type
_entity.pdbx_description
1 polymer ?
#
loop_
_entity_poly.entity_id
_entity_poly.type
_entity_poly.pdbx_seq_one_letter_code
_entity_poly.pdbx_strand_id
1 'polypeptide(L)'
;EQYASGCEAAFNLESGYTSGEVTTRRNGGAIIRVKVKGKAAHAGKEPQKGASAILQAARMITEIESRSVFGYLSFNCGRISGGTGANVIPDSCEFSIGIRYAANVQYEEAIAFLKNLCEHVTVPGTSCTMEQNGYYPAMEMVDGADRLLSLYQESCKLLGEPIPQGIQQSGCSDTSFVLSLIHISEP
;
A
#
# COMPACT_ATOMS: atom_id res chain seq x y z
N GLU A 1 -11.95 13.31 -11.79
CA GLU A 1 -11.95 12.54 -13.06
C GLU A 1 -12.47 13.39 -14.22
N GLN A 2 -13.68 13.94 -14.12
CA GLN A 2 -14.35 14.66 -15.22
C GLN A 2 -13.54 15.84 -15.79
N TYR A 3 -12.71 16.51 -14.98
CA TYR A 3 -11.92 17.69 -15.40
C TYR A 3 -10.49 17.33 -15.86
N ALA A 4 -10.00 16.14 -15.59
CA ALA A 4 -8.67 15.70 -15.99
C ALA A 4 -8.66 15.00 -17.36
N SER A 5 -9.82 14.54 -17.82
CA SER A 5 -9.94 13.88 -19.12
C SER A 5 -9.61 14.87 -20.25
N GLY A 6 -8.68 14.49 -21.12
CA GLY A 6 -8.22 15.31 -22.25
C GLY A 6 -7.17 16.38 -21.90
N CYS A 7 -6.65 16.42 -20.68
CA CYS A 7 -5.52 17.27 -20.32
C CYS A 7 -4.20 16.60 -20.70
N GLU A 8 -3.25 17.37 -21.25
CA GLU A 8 -1.90 16.88 -21.56
C GLU A 8 -0.98 16.84 -20.32
N ALA A 9 -1.31 17.60 -19.27
CA ALA A 9 -0.53 17.69 -18.05
C ALA A 9 -1.38 18.12 -16.86
N ALA A 10 -0.95 17.78 -15.65
CA ALA A 10 -1.54 18.23 -14.40
C ALA A 10 -0.44 18.74 -13.44
N PHE A 11 -0.71 19.86 -12.80
CA PHE A 11 0.12 20.42 -11.73
C PHE A 11 -0.63 20.31 -10.41
N ASN A 12 -0.04 19.60 -9.45
CA ASN A 12 -0.59 19.51 -8.11
C ASN A 12 0.21 20.39 -7.16
N LEU A 13 -0.48 21.34 -6.53
CA LEU A 13 0.10 22.32 -5.61
C LEU A 13 -0.05 21.78 -4.16
N GLU A 14 0.78 20.83 -3.80
CA GLU A 14 0.95 20.35 -2.42
C GLU A 14 2.13 21.03 -1.72
N SER A 15 2.32 20.74 -0.43
CA SER A 15 3.48 21.23 0.32
C SER A 15 4.77 20.79 -0.36
N GLY A 16 5.57 21.74 -0.78
CA GLY A 16 6.86 21.55 -1.43
C GLY A 16 8.03 21.52 -0.44
N TYR A 17 9.22 21.26 -0.96
CA TYR A 17 10.46 21.37 -0.21
C TYR A 17 10.97 22.82 -0.26
N THR A 18 11.61 23.24 0.84
CA THR A 18 12.26 24.57 0.92
C THR A 18 13.45 24.71 -0.03
N SER A 19 14.00 23.59 -0.49
CA SER A 19 15.08 23.48 -1.50
C SER A 19 14.60 23.68 -2.94
N GLY A 20 13.27 23.76 -3.16
CA GLY A 20 12.68 24.04 -4.49
C GLY A 20 12.59 22.84 -5.43
N GLU A 21 12.76 21.61 -4.93
CA GLU A 21 12.60 20.39 -5.74
C GLU A 21 11.14 20.20 -6.18
N VAL A 22 10.97 19.55 -7.33
CA VAL A 22 9.67 19.19 -7.92
C VAL A 22 9.48 17.69 -7.84
N THR A 23 8.37 17.26 -7.29
CA THR A 23 8.04 15.84 -7.23
C THR A 23 7.60 15.35 -8.60
N THR A 24 8.38 14.44 -9.18
CA THR A 24 8.13 13.80 -10.48
C THR A 24 7.66 12.35 -10.36
N ARG A 25 7.85 11.74 -9.19
CA ARG A 25 7.42 10.38 -8.86
C ARG A 25 6.94 10.32 -7.43
N ARG A 26 5.97 9.44 -7.15
CA ARG A 26 5.50 9.15 -5.79
C ARG A 26 5.27 7.67 -5.61
N ASN A 27 5.58 7.16 -4.44
CA ASN A 27 5.23 5.80 -4.09
C ASN A 27 3.70 5.66 -3.96
N GLY A 28 3.21 4.49 -4.33
CA GLY A 28 1.86 4.08 -4.05
C GLY A 28 1.71 3.58 -2.61
N GLY A 29 0.47 3.44 -2.19
CA GLY A 29 0.16 2.91 -0.87
C GLY A 29 -1.19 2.24 -0.81
N ALA A 30 -1.29 1.20 0.01
CA ALA A 30 -2.56 0.54 0.28
C ALA A 30 -2.71 0.19 1.76
N ILE A 31 -3.94 0.07 2.20
CA ILE A 31 -4.30 -0.43 3.53
C ILE A 31 -5.17 -1.66 3.34
N ILE A 32 -4.69 -2.79 3.82
CA ILE A 32 -5.41 -4.06 3.79
C ILE A 32 -5.77 -4.46 5.22
N ARG A 33 -7.02 -4.83 5.43
CA ARG A 33 -7.50 -5.42 6.67
C ARG A 33 -7.63 -6.92 6.47
N VAL A 34 -7.05 -7.69 7.37
CA VAL A 34 -7.13 -9.15 7.38
C VAL A 34 -7.92 -9.60 8.60
N LYS A 35 -8.91 -10.44 8.37
CA LYS A 35 -9.75 -11.05 9.41
C LYS A 35 -9.50 -12.54 9.44
N VAL A 36 -9.08 -13.06 10.58
CA VAL A 36 -8.87 -14.48 10.83
C VAL A 36 -9.96 -15.00 11.74
N LYS A 37 -10.64 -16.04 11.32
CA LYS A 37 -11.60 -16.79 12.12
C LYS A 37 -10.99 -18.11 12.57
N GLY A 38 -11.25 -18.48 13.78
CA GLY A 38 -10.85 -19.75 14.40
C GLY A 38 -12.03 -20.39 15.13
N LYS A 39 -11.71 -21.11 16.20
CA LYS A 39 -12.70 -21.78 17.03
C LYS A 39 -12.32 -21.65 18.50
N ALA A 40 -13.22 -21.11 19.32
CA ALA A 40 -13.01 -21.00 20.75
C ALA A 40 -13.04 -22.38 21.44
N ALA A 41 -12.19 -22.53 22.43
CA ALA A 41 -12.19 -23.65 23.35
C ALA A 41 -11.52 -23.26 24.67
N HIS A 42 -11.78 -24.03 25.76
CA HIS A 42 -11.08 -23.80 27.01
C HIS A 42 -9.65 -24.32 26.89
N ALA A 43 -8.66 -23.41 27.00
CA ALA A 43 -7.25 -23.72 26.74
C ALA A 43 -6.66 -24.83 27.60
N GLY A 44 -7.14 -25.03 28.84
CA GLY A 44 -6.66 -26.03 29.77
C GLY A 44 -7.49 -27.34 29.82
N LYS A 45 -8.75 -27.32 29.32
CA LYS A 45 -9.63 -28.51 29.40
C LYS A 45 -9.73 -29.26 28.07
N GLU A 46 -9.93 -28.52 26.97
CA GLU A 46 -10.22 -29.11 25.66
C GLU A 46 -9.50 -28.34 24.52
N PRO A 47 -8.17 -28.13 24.63
CA PRO A 47 -7.44 -27.35 23.63
C PRO A 47 -7.55 -27.90 22.20
N GLN A 48 -7.69 -29.22 22.08
CA GLN A 48 -7.82 -29.92 20.79
C GLN A 48 -9.13 -29.60 20.04
N LYS A 49 -10.13 -29.03 20.73
CA LYS A 49 -11.39 -28.59 20.09
C LYS A 49 -11.33 -27.17 19.53
N GLY A 50 -10.26 -26.43 19.85
CA GLY A 50 -10.07 -25.04 19.43
C GLY A 50 -9.19 -24.90 18.20
N ALA A 51 -9.26 -23.73 17.57
CA ALA A 51 -8.36 -23.31 16.49
C ALA A 51 -8.00 -21.84 16.71
N SER A 52 -6.73 -21.56 16.99
CA SER A 52 -6.29 -20.22 17.40
C SER A 52 -6.16 -19.26 16.22
N ALA A 53 -7.07 -18.29 16.14
CA ALA A 53 -7.00 -17.21 15.17
C ALA A 53 -5.78 -16.28 15.40
N ILE A 54 -5.39 -16.06 16.66
CA ILE A 54 -4.19 -15.26 16.97
C ILE A 54 -2.92 -15.97 16.49
N LEU A 55 -2.80 -17.29 16.68
CA LEU A 55 -1.64 -18.04 16.18
C LEU A 55 -1.54 -17.99 14.66
N GLN A 56 -2.66 -18.12 13.97
CA GLN A 56 -2.69 -17.98 12.50
C GLN A 56 -2.29 -16.56 12.07
N ALA A 57 -2.85 -15.53 12.71
CA ALA A 57 -2.50 -14.14 12.42
C ALA A 57 -1.00 -13.85 12.68
N ALA A 58 -0.44 -14.34 13.79
CA ALA A 58 0.97 -14.17 14.13
C ALA A 58 1.90 -14.78 13.07
N ARG A 59 1.59 -15.99 12.56
CA ARG A 59 2.35 -16.63 11.47
C ARG A 59 2.29 -15.82 10.20
N MET A 60 1.09 -15.34 9.82
CA MET A 60 0.92 -14.49 8.65
C MET A 60 1.71 -13.19 8.79
N ILE A 61 1.61 -12.50 9.93
CA ILE A 61 2.32 -11.24 10.18
C ILE A 61 3.84 -11.44 10.06
N THR A 62 4.39 -12.50 10.65
CA THR A 62 5.82 -12.80 10.56
C THR A 62 6.26 -13.00 9.10
N GLU A 63 5.48 -13.73 8.31
CA GLU A 63 5.77 -13.96 6.91
C GLU A 63 5.65 -12.69 6.07
N ILE A 64 4.60 -11.89 6.31
CA ILE A 64 4.36 -10.61 5.61
C ILE A 64 5.50 -9.63 5.87
N GLU A 65 5.85 -9.40 7.13
CA GLU A 65 6.92 -8.47 7.52
C GLU A 65 8.29 -8.89 6.96
N SER A 66 8.56 -10.20 6.88
CA SER A 66 9.82 -10.72 6.35
C SER A 66 10.04 -10.42 4.86
N ARG A 67 8.99 -10.09 4.13
CA ARG A 67 9.07 -9.76 2.69
C ARG A 67 9.28 -8.27 2.40
N SER A 68 9.37 -7.45 3.44
CA SER A 68 9.61 -6.01 3.27
C SER A 68 11.00 -5.72 2.73
N VAL A 69 11.07 -4.96 1.63
CA VAL A 69 12.29 -4.45 1.02
C VAL A 69 12.17 -2.94 0.93
N PHE A 70 12.95 -2.24 1.76
CA PHE A 70 12.93 -0.76 1.80
C PHE A 70 13.23 -0.16 0.42
N GLY A 71 12.42 0.81 0.01
CA GLY A 71 12.55 1.49 -1.29
C GLY A 71 11.95 0.71 -2.47
N TYR A 72 11.51 -0.53 -2.27
CA TYR A 72 10.87 -1.34 -3.30
C TYR A 72 9.42 -1.66 -2.94
N LEU A 73 9.21 -2.62 -2.06
CA LEU A 73 7.90 -3.04 -1.57
C LEU A 73 8.01 -3.27 -0.06
N SER A 74 7.25 -2.54 0.73
CA SER A 74 7.27 -2.70 2.19
C SER A 74 5.88 -2.95 2.75
N PHE A 75 5.85 -3.78 3.78
CA PHE A 75 4.67 -4.11 4.56
C PHE A 75 4.88 -3.63 6.00
N ASN A 76 3.82 -3.15 6.62
CA ASN A 76 3.79 -2.80 8.04
C ASN A 76 2.48 -3.26 8.66
N CYS A 77 2.52 -4.29 9.49
CA CYS A 77 1.38 -4.77 10.25
C CYS A 77 1.17 -3.91 11.50
N GLY A 78 0.71 -2.68 11.30
CA GLY A 78 0.69 -1.63 12.32
C GLY A 78 -0.41 -1.74 13.38
N ARG A 79 -1.36 -2.66 13.23
CA ARG A 79 -2.45 -2.87 14.19
C ARG A 79 -2.87 -4.32 14.21
N ILE A 80 -3.08 -4.87 15.42
CA ILE A 80 -3.64 -6.21 15.65
C ILE A 80 -4.59 -6.18 16.85
N SER A 81 -5.69 -6.94 16.76
CA SER A 81 -6.62 -7.16 17.87
C SER A 81 -7.26 -8.54 17.78
N GLY A 82 -7.54 -9.16 18.91
CA GLY A 82 -8.19 -10.47 18.94
C GLY A 82 -8.18 -11.15 20.31
N GLY A 83 -8.98 -12.22 20.45
CA GLY A 83 -9.11 -12.98 21.68
C GLY A 83 -9.95 -12.29 22.75
N THR A 84 -10.33 -13.03 23.77
CA THR A 84 -11.21 -12.58 24.88
C THR A 84 -10.60 -12.83 26.27
N GLY A 85 -9.63 -13.71 26.39
CA GLY A 85 -9.01 -14.04 27.67
C GLY A 85 -7.93 -15.10 27.55
N ALA A 86 -6.99 -15.10 28.50
CA ALA A 86 -5.82 -15.98 28.47
C ALA A 86 -6.14 -17.50 28.61
N ASN A 87 -7.30 -17.84 29.12
CA ASN A 87 -7.76 -19.22 29.30
C ASN A 87 -8.67 -19.73 28.17
N VAL A 88 -8.86 -18.93 27.10
CA VAL A 88 -9.70 -19.25 25.95
C VAL A 88 -8.84 -19.23 24.69
N ILE A 89 -8.93 -20.28 23.86
CA ILE A 89 -8.34 -20.29 22.53
C ILE A 89 -9.10 -19.26 21.68
N PRO A 90 -8.43 -18.26 21.10
CA PRO A 90 -9.09 -17.17 20.40
C PRO A 90 -9.72 -17.62 19.07
N ASP A 91 -10.99 -17.33 18.90
CA ASP A 91 -11.77 -17.65 17.69
C ASP A 91 -11.76 -16.52 16.65
N SER A 92 -11.19 -15.39 16.99
CA SER A 92 -11.10 -14.22 16.10
C SER A 92 -9.83 -13.43 16.32
N CYS A 93 -9.27 -12.93 15.22
CA CYS A 93 -8.18 -11.96 15.21
C CYS A 93 -8.31 -11.10 13.97
N GLU A 94 -8.05 -9.81 14.11
CA GLU A 94 -8.01 -8.85 12.99
C GLU A 94 -6.68 -8.08 13.05
N PHE A 95 -6.07 -7.87 11.89
CA PHE A 95 -4.89 -7.00 11.77
C PHE A 95 -4.94 -6.17 10.50
N SER A 96 -4.23 -5.04 10.49
CA SER A 96 -4.16 -4.13 9.36
C SER A 96 -2.72 -4.00 8.87
N ILE A 97 -2.56 -4.04 7.56
CA ILE A 97 -1.30 -3.97 6.84
C ILE A 97 -1.27 -2.67 6.06
N GLY A 98 -0.29 -1.82 6.33
CA GLY A 98 0.09 -0.71 5.45
C GLY A 98 1.09 -1.22 4.41
N ILE A 99 0.81 -1.01 3.14
CA ILE A 99 1.69 -1.39 2.03
C ILE A 99 2.22 -0.11 1.39
N ARG A 100 3.53 -0.08 1.07
CA ARG A 100 4.17 0.97 0.27
C ARG A 100 4.94 0.33 -0.87
N TYR A 101 4.83 0.89 -2.08
CA TYR A 101 5.42 0.35 -3.29
C TYR A 101 5.86 1.47 -4.23
N ALA A 102 6.94 1.24 -4.98
CA ALA A 102 7.49 2.22 -5.92
C ALA A 102 6.81 2.16 -7.29
N ALA A 103 6.27 1.00 -7.68
CA ALA A 103 5.59 0.78 -8.96
C ALA A 103 4.30 -0.03 -8.79
N ASN A 104 3.32 0.18 -9.68
CA ASN A 104 2.00 -0.44 -9.56
C ASN A 104 2.03 -1.97 -9.70
N VAL A 105 2.98 -2.52 -10.47
CA VAL A 105 3.18 -3.98 -10.57
C VAL A 105 3.46 -4.63 -9.21
N GLN A 106 4.16 -3.92 -8.32
CA GLN A 106 4.47 -4.41 -6.97
C GLN A 106 3.23 -4.48 -6.08
N TYR A 107 2.26 -3.61 -6.31
CA TYR A 107 0.95 -3.72 -5.65
C TYR A 107 0.24 -5.01 -6.04
N GLU A 108 0.22 -5.34 -7.32
CA GLU A 108 -0.39 -6.59 -7.80
C GLU A 108 0.31 -7.82 -7.21
N GLU A 109 1.65 -7.81 -7.14
CA GLU A 109 2.44 -8.85 -6.48
C GLU A 109 2.09 -8.98 -4.99
N ALA A 110 1.98 -7.85 -4.28
CA ALA A 110 1.61 -7.81 -2.88
C ALA A 110 0.21 -8.40 -2.64
N ILE A 111 -0.77 -8.01 -3.45
CA ILE A 111 -2.15 -8.51 -3.33
C ILE A 111 -2.23 -10.00 -3.64
N ALA A 112 -1.54 -10.48 -4.68
CA ALA A 112 -1.47 -11.91 -5.01
C ALA A 112 -0.85 -12.72 -3.86
N PHE A 113 0.24 -12.23 -3.28
CA PHE A 113 0.87 -12.84 -2.13
C PHE A 113 -0.07 -12.91 -0.91
N LEU A 114 -0.74 -11.83 -0.56
CA LEU A 114 -1.68 -11.78 0.58
C LEU A 114 -2.89 -12.67 0.37
N LYS A 115 -3.43 -12.74 -0.85
CA LYS A 115 -4.49 -13.69 -1.21
C LYS A 115 -4.04 -15.13 -0.99
N ASN A 116 -2.86 -15.49 -1.48
CA ASN A 116 -2.29 -16.82 -1.29
C ASN A 116 -2.15 -17.19 0.19
N LEU A 117 -1.69 -16.28 1.05
CA LEU A 117 -1.63 -16.49 2.49
C LEU A 117 -3.00 -16.71 3.14
N CYS A 118 -4.04 -16.01 2.67
CA CYS A 118 -5.40 -16.20 3.17
C CYS A 118 -6.01 -17.52 2.73
N GLU A 119 -5.67 -18.01 1.54
CA GLU A 119 -6.16 -19.29 0.99
C GLU A 119 -5.44 -20.49 1.62
N HIS A 120 -4.19 -20.34 2.03
CA HIS A 120 -3.34 -21.41 2.56
C HIS A 120 -3.02 -21.22 4.04
N VAL A 121 -4.08 -21.25 4.89
CA VAL A 121 -3.92 -21.15 6.34
C VAL A 121 -3.15 -22.34 6.90
N THR A 122 -2.26 -22.08 7.87
CA THR A 122 -1.35 -23.08 8.47
C THR A 122 -1.84 -23.64 9.80
N VAL A 123 -2.85 -23.02 10.43
CA VAL A 123 -3.47 -23.52 11.66
C VAL A 123 -4.78 -24.20 11.27
N PRO A 124 -4.87 -25.55 11.40
CA PRO A 124 -6.08 -26.29 11.05
C PRO A 124 -7.32 -25.76 11.77
N GLY A 125 -8.43 -25.62 11.03
CA GLY A 125 -9.69 -25.12 11.58
C GLY A 125 -9.80 -23.60 11.66
N THR A 126 -8.81 -22.87 11.12
CA THR A 126 -8.92 -21.42 10.89
C THR A 126 -9.33 -21.11 9.45
N SER A 127 -9.81 -19.90 9.22
CA SER A 127 -10.05 -19.33 7.89
C SER A 127 -9.65 -17.85 7.88
N CYS A 128 -9.32 -17.35 6.71
CA CYS A 128 -8.87 -15.98 6.53
C CYS A 128 -9.65 -15.28 5.43
N THR A 129 -9.90 -14.00 5.62
CA THR A 129 -10.42 -13.09 4.59
C THR A 129 -9.66 -11.79 4.63
N MET A 130 -9.54 -11.11 3.49
CA MET A 130 -8.93 -9.79 3.41
C MET A 130 -9.86 -8.80 2.72
N GLU A 131 -9.72 -7.54 3.10
CA GLU A 131 -10.52 -6.41 2.60
C GLU A 131 -9.59 -5.21 2.38
N GLN A 132 -9.73 -4.55 1.24
CA GLN A 132 -8.98 -3.34 0.93
C GLN A 132 -9.71 -2.13 1.51
N ASN A 133 -9.03 -1.39 2.40
CA ASN A 133 -9.60 -0.21 3.08
C ASN A 133 -9.05 1.11 2.55
N GLY A 134 -8.00 1.08 1.75
CA GLY A 134 -7.39 2.25 1.14
C GLY A 134 -6.46 1.85 0.00
N TYR A 135 -6.34 2.74 -1.00
CA TYR A 135 -5.49 2.53 -2.16
C TYR A 135 -5.11 3.86 -2.78
N TYR A 136 -3.84 4.03 -3.07
CA TYR A 136 -3.28 5.09 -3.88
C TYR A 136 -2.29 4.47 -4.88
N PRO A 137 -2.49 4.58 -6.19
CA PRO A 137 -1.54 4.08 -7.16
C PRO A 137 -0.19 4.79 -7.02
N ALA A 138 0.89 4.14 -7.45
CA ALA A 138 2.17 4.82 -7.59
C ALA A 138 2.08 5.83 -8.75
N MET A 139 2.67 7.00 -8.54
CA MET A 139 2.91 7.97 -9.60
C MET A 139 4.25 7.62 -10.24
N GLU A 140 4.19 6.79 -11.27
CA GLU A 140 5.36 6.35 -12.02
C GLU A 140 5.76 7.41 -13.05
N MET A 141 7.01 7.35 -13.50
CA MET A 141 7.46 8.21 -14.59
C MET A 141 6.78 7.76 -15.89
N VAL A 142 6.14 8.69 -16.55
CA VAL A 142 5.42 8.46 -17.80
C VAL A 142 6.08 9.22 -18.94
N ASP A 143 5.83 8.77 -20.17
CA ASP A 143 6.31 9.44 -21.35
C ASP A 143 5.83 10.90 -21.36
N GLY A 144 6.74 11.82 -21.59
CA GLY A 144 6.47 13.26 -21.55
C GLY A 144 6.66 13.96 -20.19
N ALA A 145 6.77 13.23 -19.07
CA ALA A 145 7.05 13.85 -17.77
C ALA A 145 8.41 14.56 -17.73
N ASP A 146 9.42 14.00 -18.40
CA ASP A 146 10.74 14.64 -18.56
C ASP A 146 10.63 15.94 -19.36
N ARG A 147 9.80 15.97 -20.39
CA ARG A 147 9.54 17.17 -21.17
C ARG A 147 8.87 18.27 -20.33
N LEU A 148 7.89 17.90 -19.50
CA LEU A 148 7.21 18.84 -18.63
C LEU A 148 8.18 19.43 -17.58
N LEU A 149 9.03 18.57 -16.98
CA LEU A 149 10.08 19.03 -16.06
C LEU A 149 11.06 19.98 -16.77
N SER A 150 11.51 19.65 -17.99
CA SER A 150 12.42 20.49 -18.79
C SER A 150 11.81 21.85 -19.09
N LEU A 151 10.54 21.90 -19.52
CA LEU A 151 9.83 23.16 -19.78
C LEU A 151 9.72 24.01 -18.50
N TYR A 152 9.46 23.39 -17.36
CA TYR A 152 9.41 24.09 -16.09
C TYR A 152 10.79 24.64 -15.70
N GLN A 153 11.86 23.87 -15.86
CA GLN A 153 13.25 24.30 -15.62
C GLN A 153 13.66 25.47 -16.53
N GLU A 154 13.30 25.43 -17.82
CA GLU A 154 13.54 26.53 -18.75
C GLU A 154 12.79 27.81 -18.34
N SER A 155 11.54 27.65 -17.88
CA SER A 155 10.76 28.79 -17.40
C SER A 155 11.39 29.41 -16.14
N CYS A 156 11.86 28.65 -15.20
CA CYS A 156 12.58 29.12 -14.02
C CYS A 156 13.85 29.86 -14.42
N LYS A 157 14.62 29.34 -15.39
CA LYS A 157 15.82 29.99 -15.91
C LYS A 157 15.53 31.33 -16.54
N LEU A 158 14.44 31.46 -17.33
CA LEU A 158 14.02 32.72 -17.96
C LEU A 158 13.60 33.76 -16.94
N LEU A 159 13.03 33.32 -15.81
CA LEU A 159 12.59 34.22 -14.73
C LEU A 159 13.70 34.55 -13.73
N GLY A 160 14.90 33.95 -13.88
CA GLY A 160 16.01 34.12 -12.94
C GLY A 160 15.82 33.36 -11.61
N GLU A 161 14.92 32.39 -11.59
CA GLU A 161 14.64 31.57 -10.44
C GLU A 161 15.56 30.33 -10.38
N PRO A 162 15.79 29.72 -9.19
CA PRO A 162 16.56 28.48 -9.06
C PRO A 162 15.98 27.37 -9.93
N ILE A 163 16.86 26.59 -10.58
CA ILE A 163 16.46 25.48 -11.44
C ILE A 163 16.12 24.26 -10.56
N PRO A 164 14.85 23.82 -10.50
CA PRO A 164 14.43 22.72 -9.64
C PRO A 164 14.94 21.36 -10.16
N GLN A 165 15.21 20.45 -9.23
CA GLN A 165 15.48 19.04 -9.53
C GLN A 165 14.20 18.21 -9.39
N GLY A 166 14.01 17.24 -10.29
CA GLY A 166 12.96 16.25 -10.17
C GLY A 166 13.32 15.21 -9.11
N ILE A 167 12.41 14.95 -8.18
CA ILE A 167 12.61 13.95 -7.11
C ILE A 167 11.48 12.95 -7.02
N GLN A 168 11.78 11.79 -6.41
CA GLN A 168 10.78 10.81 -5.98
C GLN A 168 10.43 11.03 -4.51
N GLN A 169 9.14 11.06 -4.19
CA GLN A 169 8.65 11.12 -2.82
C GLN A 169 8.05 9.77 -2.36
N SER A 170 8.24 9.45 -1.08
CA SER A 170 7.67 8.26 -0.45
C SER A 170 6.19 8.39 -0.09
N GLY A 171 5.64 9.61 -0.06
CA GLY A 171 4.23 9.87 0.24
C GLY A 171 3.33 9.69 -0.98
N CYS A 172 2.12 9.15 -0.76
CA CYS A 172 1.07 9.09 -1.79
C CYS A 172 0.48 10.46 -2.06
N SER A 173 -0.16 10.64 -3.22
CA SER A 173 -0.87 11.86 -3.60
C SER A 173 -2.06 11.55 -4.50
N ASP A 174 -3.06 12.40 -4.48
CA ASP A 174 -4.22 12.34 -5.38
C ASP A 174 -3.82 12.53 -6.85
N THR A 175 -2.67 13.14 -7.14
CA THR A 175 -2.08 13.25 -8.49
C THR A 175 -1.89 11.89 -9.16
N SER A 176 -1.63 10.84 -8.37
CA SER A 176 -1.49 9.47 -8.89
C SER A 176 -2.77 8.97 -9.57
N PHE A 177 -3.95 9.38 -9.10
CA PHE A 177 -5.22 9.06 -9.74
C PHE A 177 -5.43 9.84 -11.03
N VAL A 178 -5.05 11.12 -11.05
CA VAL A 178 -5.14 11.96 -12.25
C VAL A 178 -4.26 11.39 -13.36
N LEU A 179 -3.05 10.96 -13.02
CA LEU A 179 -2.12 10.37 -13.98
C LEU A 179 -2.66 9.08 -14.59
N SER A 180 -3.32 8.22 -13.80
CA SER A 180 -3.94 6.98 -14.29
C SER A 180 -5.05 7.25 -15.31
N LEU A 181 -5.72 8.40 -15.24
CA LEU A 181 -6.77 8.81 -16.18
C LEU A 181 -6.21 9.36 -17.49
N ILE A 182 -5.07 10.02 -17.45
CA ILE A 182 -4.39 10.56 -18.65
C ILE A 182 -3.91 9.42 -19.56
N HIS A 183 -3.57 8.26 -18.97
CA HIS A 183 -3.14 7.06 -19.71
C HIS A 183 -4.26 6.17 -20.26
N ILE A 184 -5.50 6.34 -19.83
CA ILE A 184 -6.65 5.53 -20.30
C ILE A 184 -7.16 6.01 -21.66
N SER A 185 -6.65 7.11 -22.20
CA SER A 185 -7.05 7.68 -23.49
C SER A 185 -6.12 7.26 -24.65
N GLU A 186 -5.82 5.98 -24.79
CA GLU A 186 -5.37 5.47 -26.07
C GLU A 186 -6.58 4.90 -26.85
N PRO A 187 -6.74 5.24 -28.13
CA PRO A 187 -7.84 4.74 -28.96
C PRO A 187 -7.69 3.29 -29.33
#